data_5f281b35af9a73742195ce392a94d7fa
#
_entry.id   5f281b35af9a73742195ce392a94d7fa
#
_cell.length_a   1.000
_cell.length_b   1.000
_cell.length_c   1.000
_cell.angle_alpha   90.00
_cell.angle_beta   90.00
_cell.angle_gamma   90.00
#
_symmetry.space_group_name_H-M   'P 1'
#
loop_
_entity.id
_entity.type
_entity.pdbx_description
1 polymer ?
#
loop_
_entity_poly.entity_id
_entity_poly.type
_entity_poly.pdbx_seq_one_letter_code
_entity_poly.pdbx_strand_id
1 'polypeptide(L)'
;VMAELTGREGGYSKGKGGSMHMFSKEKHFYGGHGIVGAQVPLGAGLALADKYLGNDNVTFTYFGDGAANQGQVYETYNMAELWMLPVIFVIENNQYAMGTSVNRASSEDQLYRRGESFRIPGIQVDGMDVLAVRGAAEVALDWVRSGKGPVLLEMKTYRYRGHSMSDPAKYRSRDEVQSVRDNSDPIEGCKAYLTEMGVGEDALKVIEKEIRTIVNEAADFAETSPEPNLSELYTDVLVERY
;
A
#
# COMPACT_ATOMS: atom_id res chain seq x y z
N VAL A 1 -14.00 -5.29 3.27
CA VAL A 1 -13.60 -4.10 2.49
C VAL A 1 -14.80 -3.51 1.76
N MET A 2 -15.49 -4.28 0.91
CA MET A 2 -16.61 -3.76 0.09
C MET A 2 -17.76 -3.21 0.94
N ALA A 3 -18.13 -3.90 2.03
CA ALA A 3 -19.11 -3.41 3.00
C ALA A 3 -18.68 -2.08 3.65
N GLU A 4 -17.39 -1.90 3.98
CA GLU A 4 -16.89 -0.63 4.50
C GLU A 4 -17.01 0.51 3.50
N LEU A 5 -16.66 0.25 2.23
CA LEU A 5 -16.75 1.24 1.14
C LEU A 5 -18.19 1.70 0.89
N THR A 6 -19.17 0.83 1.17
CA THR A 6 -20.61 1.11 1.00
C THR A 6 -21.30 1.55 2.30
N GLY A 7 -20.55 1.81 3.38
CA GLY A 7 -21.07 2.30 4.64
C GLY A 7 -21.91 1.28 5.42
N ARG A 8 -21.58 -0.02 5.31
CA ARG A 8 -22.31 -1.10 5.96
C ARG A 8 -21.63 -1.54 7.26
N GLU A 9 -22.45 -1.94 8.25
CA GLU A 9 -21.98 -2.38 9.57
C GLU A 9 -21.01 -3.57 9.49
N GLY A 10 -21.15 -4.45 8.49
CA GLY A 10 -20.24 -5.55 8.24
C GLY A 10 -18.83 -5.15 7.77
N GLY A 11 -18.55 -3.85 7.59
CA GLY A 11 -17.23 -3.32 7.27
C GLY A 11 -16.24 -3.38 8.42
N TYR A 12 -14.94 -3.31 8.14
CA TYR A 12 -13.86 -3.38 9.14
C TYR A 12 -13.91 -2.24 10.18
N SER A 13 -14.46 -1.10 9.83
CA SER A 13 -14.71 0.04 10.74
C SER A 13 -16.21 0.30 10.90
N LYS A 14 -17.02 -0.75 10.83
CA LYS A 14 -18.49 -0.70 10.96
C LYS A 14 -19.16 0.28 9.97
N GLY A 15 -18.57 0.45 8.78
CA GLY A 15 -19.05 1.37 7.76
C GLY A 15 -18.75 2.85 8.02
N LYS A 16 -18.01 3.18 9.08
CA LYS A 16 -17.69 4.58 9.48
C LYS A 16 -16.38 5.10 8.87
N GLY A 17 -15.52 4.21 8.37
CA GLY A 17 -14.19 4.55 7.89
C GLY A 17 -14.08 4.86 6.39
N GLY A 18 -15.00 4.36 5.59
CA GLY A 18 -14.97 4.51 4.14
C GLY A 18 -13.72 3.90 3.50
N SER A 19 -13.14 4.60 2.51
CA SER A 19 -11.99 4.10 1.74
C SER A 19 -10.62 4.29 2.43
N MET A 20 -10.53 5.13 3.46
CA MET A 20 -9.24 5.54 4.03
C MET A 20 -8.99 5.01 5.45
N HIS A 21 -10.01 4.53 6.14
CA HIS A 21 -9.91 4.18 7.56
C HIS A 21 -10.42 2.75 7.81
N MET A 22 -9.69 1.78 7.31
CA MET A 22 -9.94 0.37 7.55
C MET A 22 -8.83 -0.19 8.41
N PHE A 23 -9.20 -0.89 9.50
CA PHE A 23 -8.25 -1.45 10.45
C PHE A 23 -8.63 -2.89 10.78
N SER A 24 -7.66 -3.75 10.91
CA SER A 24 -7.86 -5.12 11.37
C SER A 24 -6.67 -5.57 12.20
N LYS A 25 -6.82 -5.51 13.53
CA LYS A 25 -5.79 -5.98 14.45
C LYS A 25 -5.50 -7.47 14.24
N GLU A 26 -6.54 -8.27 13.98
CA GLU A 26 -6.43 -9.71 13.70
C GLU A 26 -5.59 -10.01 12.46
N LYS A 27 -5.70 -9.16 11.44
CA LYS A 27 -4.96 -9.29 10.18
C LYS A 27 -3.63 -8.52 10.18
N HIS A 28 -3.24 -7.95 11.30
CA HIS A 28 -2.07 -7.07 11.42
C HIS A 28 -2.07 -5.94 10.38
N PHE A 29 -3.25 -5.44 10.02
CA PHE A 29 -3.45 -4.32 9.13
C PHE A 29 -3.86 -3.09 9.93
N TYR A 30 -2.93 -2.17 10.12
CA TYR A 30 -3.08 -1.00 11.00
C TYR A 30 -3.54 0.26 10.26
N GLY A 31 -4.15 0.06 9.11
CA GLY A 31 -5.01 1.01 8.43
C GLY A 31 -4.36 2.01 7.52
N GLY A 32 -5.24 2.82 6.95
CA GLY A 32 -4.94 4.02 6.20
C GLY A 32 -5.19 5.27 7.03
N HIS A 33 -4.59 6.38 6.64
CA HIS A 33 -4.66 7.64 7.37
C HIS A 33 -5.00 8.79 6.42
N GLY A 34 -5.92 9.68 6.84
CA GLY A 34 -6.30 10.86 6.06
C GLY A 34 -5.20 11.93 5.98
N ILE A 35 -4.31 11.98 6.99
CA ILE A 35 -3.16 12.89 6.98
C ILE A 35 -2.07 12.28 6.12
N VAL A 36 -1.71 12.97 5.05
CA VAL A 36 -0.69 12.50 4.07
C VAL A 36 0.66 12.28 4.77
N GLY A 37 1.19 11.08 4.65
CA GLY A 37 2.48 10.70 5.24
C GLY A 37 2.43 10.26 6.71
N ALA A 38 1.29 10.38 7.41
CA ALA A 38 1.16 10.02 8.82
C ALA A 38 1.41 8.52 9.10
N GLN A 39 1.13 7.66 8.12
CA GLN A 39 1.39 6.23 8.24
C GLN A 39 2.88 5.90 8.40
N VAL A 40 3.78 6.79 7.98
CA VAL A 40 5.23 6.53 8.03
C VAL A 40 5.73 6.52 9.48
N PRO A 41 5.53 7.57 10.30
CA PRO A 41 5.88 7.52 11.72
C PRO A 41 5.06 6.50 12.52
N LEU A 42 3.80 6.24 12.14
CA LEU A 42 2.99 5.20 12.80
C LEU A 42 3.56 3.81 12.54
N GLY A 43 3.96 3.50 11.30
CA GLY A 43 4.63 2.24 10.98
C GLY A 43 5.96 2.06 11.72
N ALA A 44 6.76 3.13 11.82
CA ALA A 44 7.98 3.10 12.62
C ALA A 44 7.68 2.90 14.13
N GLY A 45 6.57 3.45 14.62
CA GLY A 45 6.11 3.24 16.00
C GLY A 45 5.71 1.78 16.27
N LEU A 46 5.05 1.11 15.33
CA LEU A 46 4.75 -0.33 15.41
C LEU A 46 6.05 -1.14 15.45
N ALA A 47 6.99 -0.84 14.55
CA ALA A 47 8.31 -1.49 14.54
C ALA A 47 9.10 -1.25 15.84
N LEU A 48 9.01 -0.05 16.43
CA LEU A 48 9.60 0.24 17.74
C LEU A 48 8.97 -0.61 18.84
N ALA A 49 7.65 -0.76 18.83
CA ALA A 49 6.93 -1.58 19.81
C ALA A 49 7.36 -3.05 19.72
N ASP A 50 7.43 -3.61 18.51
CA ASP A 50 7.89 -4.99 18.30
C ASP A 50 9.34 -5.18 18.75
N LYS A 51 10.23 -4.25 18.42
CA LYS A 51 11.61 -4.29 18.89
C LYS A 51 11.72 -4.21 20.40
N TYR A 52 10.97 -3.32 21.05
CA TYR A 52 10.96 -3.15 22.49
C TYR A 52 10.45 -4.39 23.22
N LEU A 53 9.44 -5.07 22.66
CA LEU A 53 8.85 -6.29 23.20
C LEU A 53 9.66 -7.55 22.87
N GLY A 54 10.69 -7.45 22.03
CA GLY A 54 11.50 -8.58 21.59
C GLY A 54 10.82 -9.50 20.59
N ASN A 55 9.82 -8.98 19.85
CA ASN A 55 9.17 -9.71 18.76
C ASN A 55 10.07 -9.66 17.50
N ASP A 56 9.91 -10.66 16.63
CA ASP A 56 10.62 -10.76 15.33
C ASP A 56 9.80 -10.24 14.14
N ASN A 57 8.72 -9.52 14.41
CA ASN A 57 7.87 -8.93 13.39
C ASN A 57 8.62 -7.82 12.62
N VAL A 58 8.23 -7.66 11.36
CA VAL A 58 8.68 -6.56 10.51
C VAL A 58 7.47 -5.76 10.05
N THR A 59 7.56 -4.45 10.16
CA THR A 59 6.51 -3.55 9.71
C THR A 59 6.77 -3.08 8.29
N PHE A 60 5.80 -3.30 7.39
CA PHE A 60 5.76 -2.65 6.09
C PHE A 60 4.89 -1.39 6.20
N THR A 61 5.42 -0.24 5.82
CA THR A 61 4.66 1.01 5.77
C THR A 61 4.66 1.58 4.35
N TYR A 62 3.45 1.75 3.79
CA TYR A 62 3.23 2.13 2.40
C TYR A 62 2.83 3.60 2.31
N PHE A 63 3.40 4.32 1.35
CA PHE A 63 3.04 5.70 1.07
C PHE A 63 3.37 6.08 -0.38
N GLY A 64 2.63 7.03 -0.93
CA GLY A 64 2.79 7.43 -2.33
C GLY A 64 3.96 8.39 -2.54
N ASP A 65 4.29 8.61 -3.80
CA ASP A 65 5.34 9.54 -4.26
C ASP A 65 5.14 10.97 -3.74
N GLY A 66 3.90 11.45 -3.65
CA GLY A 66 3.58 12.74 -3.07
C GLY A 66 3.84 12.79 -1.56
N ALA A 67 3.42 11.76 -0.83
CA ALA A 67 3.65 11.64 0.60
C ALA A 67 5.14 11.60 0.95
N ALA A 68 5.98 11.06 0.06
CA ALA A 68 7.43 11.02 0.23
C ALA A 68 8.09 12.41 0.36
N ASN A 69 7.38 13.50 0.07
CA ASN A 69 7.85 14.88 0.25
C ASN A 69 7.50 15.49 1.62
N GLN A 70 6.76 14.78 2.47
CA GLN A 70 6.40 15.28 3.80
C GLN A 70 7.59 15.25 4.77
N GLY A 71 7.75 16.31 5.57
CA GLY A 71 8.85 16.43 6.55
C GLY A 71 8.91 15.28 7.54
N GLN A 72 7.75 14.84 8.05
CA GLN A 72 7.64 13.71 8.99
C GLN A 72 8.21 12.39 8.44
N VAL A 73 8.31 12.22 7.12
CA VAL A 73 8.96 11.03 6.52
C VAL A 73 10.46 11.04 6.83
N TYR A 74 11.11 12.18 6.66
CA TYR A 74 12.55 12.34 6.92
C TYR A 74 12.88 12.29 8.41
N GLU A 75 12.04 12.86 9.25
CA GLU A 75 12.14 12.72 10.71
C GLU A 75 12.08 11.24 11.11
N THR A 76 11.15 10.50 10.50
CA THR A 76 10.98 9.06 10.73
C THR A 76 12.17 8.26 10.23
N TYR A 77 12.74 8.58 9.07
CA TYR A 77 13.96 7.92 8.57
C TYR A 77 15.11 8.05 9.57
N ASN A 78 15.31 9.26 10.09
CA ASN A 78 16.33 9.51 11.11
C ASN A 78 16.14 8.64 12.35
N MET A 79 14.92 8.59 12.90
CA MET A 79 14.61 7.79 14.09
C MET A 79 14.72 6.29 13.81
N ALA A 80 14.21 5.85 12.66
CA ALA A 80 14.22 4.44 12.30
C ALA A 80 15.63 3.88 12.16
N GLU A 81 16.51 4.62 11.51
CA GLU A 81 17.92 4.21 11.36
C GLU A 81 18.67 4.32 12.69
N LEU A 82 18.52 5.44 13.42
CA LEU A 82 19.17 5.63 14.73
C LEU A 82 18.87 4.48 15.70
N TRP A 83 17.64 3.97 15.66
CA TRP A 83 17.19 2.90 16.54
C TRP A 83 17.21 1.53 15.87
N MET A 84 17.70 1.41 14.64
CA MET A 84 17.75 0.15 13.87
C MET A 84 16.40 -0.57 13.91
N LEU A 85 15.30 0.15 13.56
CA LEU A 85 13.95 -0.38 13.65
C LEU A 85 13.68 -1.41 12.55
N PRO A 86 12.92 -2.48 12.86
CA PRO A 86 12.53 -3.49 11.87
C PRO A 86 11.37 -2.99 10.98
N VAL A 87 11.64 -1.99 10.14
CA VAL A 87 10.66 -1.38 9.24
C VAL A 87 11.14 -1.34 7.80
N ILE A 88 10.25 -1.66 6.89
CA ILE A 88 10.44 -1.52 5.44
C ILE A 88 9.53 -0.38 4.97
N PHE A 89 10.13 0.68 4.47
CA PHE A 89 9.45 1.81 3.89
C PHE A 89 9.17 1.53 2.41
N VAL A 90 7.91 1.53 1.99
CA VAL A 90 7.52 1.25 0.61
C VAL A 90 6.91 2.49 -0.02
N ILE A 91 7.60 3.07 -0.99
CA ILE A 91 7.09 4.16 -1.81
C ILE A 91 6.36 3.56 -3.02
N GLU A 92 5.04 3.72 -3.07
CA GLU A 92 4.23 3.41 -4.24
C GLU A 92 4.32 4.58 -5.23
N ASN A 93 5.36 4.55 -6.07
CA ASN A 93 5.59 5.61 -7.05
C ASN A 93 4.76 5.34 -8.31
N ASN A 94 3.52 5.82 -8.32
CA ASN A 94 2.63 5.72 -9.47
C ASN A 94 2.73 6.91 -10.44
N GLN A 95 3.78 7.70 -10.32
CA GLN A 95 4.18 8.87 -11.14
C GLN A 95 3.36 10.14 -10.88
N TYR A 96 2.22 10.07 -10.18
CA TYR A 96 1.33 11.23 -10.00
C TYR A 96 0.74 11.29 -8.59
N ALA A 97 1.11 12.32 -7.83
CA ALA A 97 0.43 12.71 -6.61
C ALA A 97 -0.81 13.54 -6.97
N MET A 98 -1.99 12.93 -6.92
CA MET A 98 -3.19 13.46 -7.57
C MET A 98 -2.92 13.77 -9.05
N GLY A 99 -2.82 15.02 -9.44
CA GLY A 99 -2.50 15.48 -10.80
C GLY A 99 -1.08 16.04 -10.97
N THR A 100 -0.23 15.99 -9.95
CA THR A 100 1.13 16.52 -10.00
C THR A 100 2.13 15.40 -10.24
N SER A 101 2.86 15.45 -11.34
CA SER A 101 3.88 14.46 -11.67
C SER A 101 5.11 14.57 -10.74
N VAL A 102 5.78 13.45 -10.51
CA VAL A 102 7.03 13.37 -9.73
C VAL A 102 8.06 14.33 -10.28
N ASN A 103 8.27 14.36 -11.60
CA ASN A 103 9.26 15.23 -12.25
C ASN A 103 8.99 16.73 -12.05
N ARG A 104 7.74 17.11 -11.78
CA ARG A 104 7.37 18.51 -11.50
C ARG A 104 7.56 18.88 -10.03
N ALA A 105 7.45 17.89 -9.12
CA ALA A 105 7.38 18.14 -7.68
C ALA A 105 8.65 17.74 -6.92
N SER A 106 9.52 16.95 -7.52
CA SER A 106 10.67 16.35 -6.86
C SER A 106 11.96 16.72 -7.59
N SER A 107 12.95 17.24 -6.86
CA SER A 107 14.29 17.51 -7.38
C SER A 107 15.09 16.22 -7.61
N GLU A 108 14.84 15.19 -6.79
CA GLU A 108 15.32 13.82 -6.98
C GLU A 108 14.14 12.93 -7.31
N ASP A 109 14.07 12.42 -8.51
CA ASP A 109 13.00 11.59 -9.03
C ASP A 109 13.20 10.09 -8.77
N GLN A 110 14.43 9.70 -8.40
CA GLN A 110 14.76 8.37 -7.92
C GLN A 110 14.52 8.31 -6.40
N LEU A 111 13.26 8.09 -6.02
CA LEU A 111 12.83 8.29 -4.63
C LEU A 111 13.50 7.32 -3.65
N TYR A 112 13.96 6.15 -4.11
CA TYR A 112 14.70 5.19 -3.29
C TYR A 112 16.02 5.78 -2.74
N ARG A 113 16.61 6.79 -3.38
CA ARG A 113 17.84 7.44 -2.95
C ARG A 113 17.66 8.37 -1.76
N ARG A 114 16.42 8.73 -1.43
CA ARG A 114 16.13 9.64 -0.32
C ARG A 114 16.51 9.09 1.05
N GLY A 115 16.68 7.79 1.16
CA GLY A 115 17.21 7.14 2.37
C GLY A 115 18.72 7.33 2.58
N GLU A 116 19.48 7.64 1.54
CA GLU A 116 20.96 7.67 1.57
C GLU A 116 21.52 8.64 2.62
N SER A 117 20.92 9.83 2.77
CA SER A 117 21.35 10.82 3.77
C SER A 117 21.16 10.36 5.22
N PHE A 118 20.33 9.35 5.43
CA PHE A 118 20.10 8.68 6.71
C PHE A 118 20.78 7.30 6.79
N ARG A 119 21.58 6.92 5.79
CA ARG A 119 22.23 5.60 5.66
C ARG A 119 21.26 4.42 5.49
N ILE A 120 20.00 4.69 5.16
CA ILE A 120 19.00 3.66 4.85
C ILE A 120 19.24 3.20 3.41
N PRO A 121 19.53 1.91 3.17
CA PRO A 121 19.64 1.39 1.81
C PRO A 121 18.31 1.47 1.07
N GLY A 122 18.36 1.89 -0.18
CA GLY A 122 17.20 1.99 -1.05
C GLY A 122 17.30 1.09 -2.28
N ILE A 123 16.18 0.51 -2.68
CA ILE A 123 16.07 -0.33 -3.88
C ILE A 123 14.92 0.18 -4.73
N GLN A 124 15.19 0.44 -6.00
CA GLN A 124 14.12 0.68 -6.99
C GLN A 124 13.70 -0.64 -7.63
N VAL A 125 12.41 -0.85 -7.71
CA VAL A 125 11.78 -2.10 -8.17
C VAL A 125 10.77 -1.79 -9.26
N ASP A 126 10.71 -2.62 -10.30
CA ASP A 126 9.58 -2.62 -11.21
C ASP A 126 8.34 -3.13 -10.48
N GLY A 127 7.49 -2.18 -10.07
CA GLY A 127 6.25 -2.47 -9.34
C GLY A 127 5.13 -3.05 -10.22
N MET A 128 5.36 -3.13 -11.55
CA MET A 128 4.46 -3.78 -12.51
C MET A 128 4.85 -5.26 -12.74
N ASP A 129 5.92 -5.75 -12.12
CA ASP A 129 6.33 -7.16 -12.11
C ASP A 129 6.21 -7.76 -10.71
N VAL A 130 5.24 -8.65 -10.52
CA VAL A 130 4.95 -9.28 -9.22
C VAL A 130 6.13 -10.13 -8.70
N LEU A 131 6.94 -10.72 -9.58
CA LEU A 131 8.10 -11.52 -9.16
C LEU A 131 9.26 -10.62 -8.73
N ALA A 132 9.48 -9.50 -9.42
CA ALA A 132 10.45 -8.50 -9.02
C ALA A 132 10.10 -7.90 -7.65
N VAL A 133 8.81 -7.55 -7.44
CA VAL A 133 8.30 -7.05 -6.16
C VAL A 133 8.52 -8.08 -5.04
N ARG A 134 8.18 -9.34 -5.28
CA ARG A 134 8.37 -10.41 -4.30
C ARG A 134 9.86 -10.60 -3.94
N GLY A 135 10.73 -10.69 -4.94
CA GLY A 135 12.17 -10.85 -4.72
C GLY A 135 12.77 -9.69 -3.93
N ALA A 136 12.38 -8.46 -4.26
CA ALA A 136 12.84 -7.27 -3.51
C ALA A 136 12.33 -7.26 -2.07
N ALA A 137 11.08 -7.69 -1.83
CA ALA A 137 10.53 -7.81 -0.49
C ALA A 137 11.25 -8.87 0.34
N GLU A 138 11.61 -10.02 -0.24
CA GLU A 138 12.38 -11.08 0.42
C GLU A 138 13.77 -10.57 0.83
N VAL A 139 14.48 -9.90 -0.08
CA VAL A 139 15.80 -9.27 0.21
C VAL A 139 15.70 -8.24 1.34
N ALA A 140 14.67 -7.39 1.31
CA ALA A 140 14.45 -6.39 2.35
C ALA A 140 14.11 -7.03 3.70
N LEU A 141 13.29 -8.09 3.72
CA LEU A 141 12.97 -8.85 4.93
C LEU A 141 14.22 -9.48 5.56
N ASP A 142 15.07 -10.12 4.75
CA ASP A 142 16.31 -10.73 5.23
C ASP A 142 17.26 -9.68 5.82
N TRP A 143 17.36 -8.52 5.17
CA TRP A 143 18.14 -7.39 5.68
C TRP A 143 17.64 -6.93 7.06
N VAL A 144 16.34 -6.64 7.15
CA VAL A 144 15.73 -6.11 8.38
C VAL A 144 15.79 -7.14 9.50
N ARG A 145 15.44 -8.41 9.23
CA ARG A 145 15.52 -9.51 10.22
C ARG A 145 16.93 -9.82 10.69
N SER A 146 17.95 -9.51 9.87
CA SER A 146 19.33 -9.61 10.32
C SER A 146 19.78 -8.48 11.25
N GLY A 147 18.86 -7.58 11.65
CA GLY A 147 19.12 -6.50 12.60
C GLY A 147 19.90 -5.32 11.99
N LYS A 148 19.97 -5.21 10.67
CA LYS A 148 20.71 -4.17 9.95
C LYS A 148 19.96 -2.84 9.81
N GLY A 149 18.77 -2.71 10.42
CA GLY A 149 17.95 -1.51 10.37
C GLY A 149 16.98 -1.47 9.19
N PRO A 150 16.38 -0.31 8.92
CA PRO A 150 15.34 -0.16 7.91
C PRO A 150 15.84 -0.29 6.47
N VAL A 151 14.90 -0.51 5.54
CA VAL A 151 15.12 -0.51 4.10
C VAL A 151 14.06 0.35 3.43
N LEU A 152 14.41 1.03 2.35
CA LEU A 152 13.50 1.79 1.50
C LEU A 152 13.32 1.08 0.15
N LEU A 153 12.09 0.72 -0.18
CA LEU A 153 11.72 0.17 -1.48
C LEU A 153 10.92 1.21 -2.27
N GLU A 154 11.35 1.54 -3.47
CA GLU A 154 10.56 2.33 -4.40
C GLU A 154 9.96 1.41 -5.45
N MET A 155 8.64 1.22 -5.41
CA MET A 155 7.88 0.46 -6.39
C MET A 155 7.45 1.38 -7.52
N LYS A 156 8.08 1.25 -8.68
CA LYS A 156 7.69 2.00 -9.89
C LYS A 156 6.43 1.37 -10.46
N THR A 157 5.31 2.03 -10.23
CA THR A 157 3.99 1.58 -10.69
C THR A 157 3.33 2.62 -11.58
N TYR A 158 2.08 2.37 -11.98
CA TYR A 158 1.29 3.32 -12.74
C TYR A 158 -0.19 3.23 -12.37
N ARG A 159 -0.82 4.38 -12.09
CA ARG A 159 -2.24 4.46 -11.79
C ARG A 159 -3.04 4.65 -13.07
N TYR A 160 -3.81 3.64 -13.52
CA TYR A 160 -4.60 3.70 -14.76
C TYR A 160 -5.77 4.68 -14.70
N ARG A 161 -6.40 4.84 -13.54
CA ARG A 161 -7.55 5.73 -13.32
C ARG A 161 -7.12 7.03 -12.65
N GLY A 162 -8.04 7.99 -12.58
CA GLY A 162 -7.86 9.19 -11.75
C GLY A 162 -7.66 8.83 -10.27
N HIS A 163 -7.19 9.79 -9.50
CA HIS A 163 -6.93 9.61 -8.06
C HIS A 163 -8.21 9.28 -7.26
N SER A 164 -9.33 9.86 -7.67
CA SER A 164 -10.65 9.62 -7.07
C SER A 164 -11.72 9.55 -8.15
N MET A 165 -12.95 9.22 -7.76
CA MET A 165 -14.11 9.20 -8.68
C MET A 165 -14.35 10.55 -9.36
N SER A 166 -14.01 11.66 -8.71
CA SER A 166 -14.17 13.01 -9.24
C SER A 166 -12.97 13.52 -10.05
N ASP A 167 -11.87 12.77 -10.11
CA ASP A 167 -10.67 13.16 -10.86
C ASP A 167 -10.81 12.79 -12.34
N PRO A 168 -10.94 13.77 -13.26
CA PRO A 168 -11.09 13.51 -14.69
C PRO A 168 -9.77 13.11 -15.38
N ALA A 169 -8.66 13.03 -14.66
CA ALA A 169 -7.32 12.64 -15.12
C ALA A 169 -6.82 13.43 -16.35
N LYS A 170 -7.13 14.74 -16.44
CA LYS A 170 -6.77 15.62 -17.57
C LYS A 170 -5.27 15.98 -17.63
N TYR A 171 -4.50 15.60 -16.61
CA TYR A 171 -3.06 15.89 -16.50
C TYR A 171 -2.18 14.93 -17.31
N ARG A 172 -2.76 13.91 -17.94
CA ARG A 172 -2.07 12.91 -18.76
C ARG A 172 -2.91 12.54 -19.98
N SER A 173 -2.28 12.06 -21.02
CA SER A 173 -2.97 11.65 -22.24
C SER A 173 -3.59 10.24 -22.10
N ARG A 174 -4.59 9.95 -22.93
CA ARG A 174 -5.14 8.59 -23.03
C ARG A 174 -4.13 7.62 -23.65
N ASP A 175 -3.30 8.11 -24.57
CA ASP A 175 -2.29 7.31 -25.24
C ASP A 175 -1.19 6.87 -24.28
N GLU A 176 -0.80 7.73 -23.32
CA GLU A 176 0.12 7.38 -22.24
C GLU A 176 -0.43 6.20 -21.42
N VAL A 177 -1.69 6.31 -20.96
CA VAL A 177 -2.34 5.24 -20.17
C VAL A 177 -2.45 3.94 -20.95
N GLN A 178 -2.83 4.03 -22.23
CA GLN A 178 -2.99 2.85 -23.08
C GLN A 178 -1.65 2.18 -23.35
N SER A 179 -0.61 2.95 -23.62
CA SER A 179 0.75 2.43 -23.80
C SER A 179 1.25 1.65 -22.58
N VAL A 180 0.99 2.15 -21.38
CA VAL A 180 1.38 1.42 -20.14
C VAL A 180 0.57 0.13 -20.00
N ARG A 181 -0.73 0.15 -20.30
CA ARG A 181 -1.56 -1.07 -20.25
C ARG A 181 -1.09 -2.14 -21.23
N ASP A 182 -0.75 -1.73 -22.44
CA ASP A 182 -0.39 -2.67 -23.51
C ASP A 182 1.00 -3.30 -23.27
N ASN A 183 1.89 -2.59 -22.58
CA ASN A 183 3.29 -3.01 -22.45
C ASN A 183 3.72 -3.43 -21.04
N SER A 184 2.95 -3.07 -20.01
CA SER A 184 3.40 -3.22 -18.62
C SER A 184 2.28 -3.63 -17.65
N ASP A 185 1.19 -4.23 -18.14
CA ASP A 185 0.14 -4.72 -17.23
C ASP A 185 0.65 -5.91 -16.43
N PRO A 186 0.65 -5.84 -15.06
CA PRO A 186 1.22 -6.89 -14.21
C PRO A 186 0.45 -8.21 -14.29
N ILE A 187 -0.85 -8.18 -14.60
CA ILE A 187 -1.65 -9.39 -14.73
C ILE A 187 -1.30 -10.11 -16.03
N GLU A 188 -1.23 -9.37 -17.14
CA GLU A 188 -0.88 -9.95 -18.43
C GLU A 188 0.59 -10.43 -18.46
N GLY A 189 1.51 -9.69 -17.83
CA GLY A 189 2.89 -10.13 -17.66
C GLY A 189 3.01 -11.44 -16.84
N CYS A 190 2.27 -11.54 -15.74
CA CYS A 190 2.24 -12.75 -14.93
C CYS A 190 1.61 -13.95 -15.68
N LYS A 191 0.52 -13.72 -16.44
CA LYS A 191 -0.09 -14.76 -17.30
C LYS A 191 0.88 -15.27 -18.36
N ALA A 192 1.61 -14.36 -19.03
CA ALA A 192 2.60 -14.74 -20.02
C ALA A 192 3.70 -15.63 -19.41
N TYR A 193 4.25 -15.21 -18.26
CA TYR A 193 5.24 -15.98 -17.51
C TYR A 193 4.71 -17.38 -17.11
N LEU A 194 3.51 -17.48 -16.58
CA LEU A 194 2.90 -18.76 -16.20
C LEU A 194 2.70 -19.68 -17.42
N THR A 195 2.34 -19.10 -18.56
CA THR A 195 2.18 -19.84 -19.83
C THR A 195 3.53 -20.41 -20.30
N GLU A 196 4.60 -19.63 -20.23
CA GLU A 196 5.96 -20.10 -20.53
C GLU A 196 6.41 -21.23 -19.58
N MET A 197 5.96 -21.20 -18.34
CA MET A 197 6.18 -22.27 -17.35
C MET A 197 5.32 -23.51 -17.59
N GLY A 198 4.46 -23.51 -18.61
CA GLY A 198 3.62 -24.63 -19.00
C GLY A 198 2.24 -24.68 -18.31
N VAL A 199 1.82 -23.57 -17.67
CA VAL A 199 0.45 -23.45 -17.13
C VAL A 199 -0.52 -23.23 -18.28
N GLY A 200 -1.43 -24.16 -18.50
CA GLY A 200 -2.42 -24.08 -19.57
C GLY A 200 -3.51 -23.02 -19.33
N GLU A 201 -4.07 -22.55 -20.42
CA GLU A 201 -5.14 -21.52 -20.40
C GLU A 201 -6.35 -21.92 -19.54
N ASP A 202 -6.70 -23.19 -19.51
CA ASP A 202 -7.83 -23.70 -18.70
C ASP A 202 -7.57 -23.54 -17.20
N ALA A 203 -6.32 -23.70 -16.74
CA ALA A 203 -5.97 -23.45 -15.34
C ALA A 203 -6.09 -21.94 -14.98
N LEU A 204 -5.70 -21.06 -15.89
CA LEU A 204 -5.87 -19.60 -15.70
C LEU A 204 -7.35 -19.22 -15.64
N LYS A 205 -8.22 -19.82 -16.48
CA LYS A 205 -9.67 -19.62 -16.44
C LYS A 205 -10.31 -20.11 -15.14
N VAL A 206 -9.80 -21.18 -14.54
CA VAL A 206 -10.26 -21.64 -13.23
C VAL A 206 -9.98 -20.58 -12.17
N ILE A 207 -8.76 -20.04 -12.12
CA ILE A 207 -8.40 -18.96 -11.18
C ILE A 207 -9.29 -17.73 -11.39
N GLU A 208 -9.50 -17.30 -12.62
CA GLU A 208 -10.37 -16.16 -12.92
C GLU A 208 -11.82 -16.38 -12.44
N LYS A 209 -12.34 -17.60 -12.61
CA LYS A 209 -13.68 -17.97 -12.15
C LYS A 209 -13.78 -17.96 -10.63
N GLU A 210 -12.78 -18.50 -9.93
CA GLU A 210 -12.74 -18.51 -8.47
C GLU A 210 -12.70 -17.07 -7.92
N ILE A 211 -11.83 -16.22 -8.47
CA ILE A 211 -11.75 -14.80 -8.06
C ILE A 211 -13.06 -14.07 -8.33
N ARG A 212 -13.70 -14.31 -9.47
CA ARG A 212 -15.01 -13.72 -9.78
C ARG A 212 -16.08 -14.14 -8.76
N THR A 213 -16.08 -15.40 -8.35
CA THR A 213 -16.98 -15.90 -7.30
C THR A 213 -16.76 -15.14 -5.99
N ILE A 214 -15.51 -15.04 -5.53
CA ILE A 214 -15.14 -14.30 -4.30
C ILE A 214 -15.60 -12.83 -4.38
N VAL A 215 -15.39 -12.18 -5.53
CA VAL A 215 -15.81 -10.77 -5.72
C VAL A 215 -17.32 -10.62 -5.67
N ASN A 216 -18.08 -11.54 -6.29
CA ASN A 216 -19.54 -11.52 -6.24
C ASN A 216 -20.06 -11.76 -4.82
N GLU A 217 -19.53 -12.76 -4.10
CA GLU A 217 -19.87 -13.01 -2.69
C GLU A 217 -19.55 -11.79 -1.80
N ALA A 218 -18.45 -11.09 -2.06
CA ALA A 218 -18.13 -9.86 -1.34
C ALA A 218 -19.11 -8.73 -1.64
N ALA A 219 -19.62 -8.64 -2.87
CA ALA A 219 -20.64 -7.67 -3.26
C ALA A 219 -21.99 -8.00 -2.60
N ASP A 220 -22.42 -9.26 -2.66
CA ASP A 220 -23.65 -9.73 -2.01
C ASP A 220 -23.59 -9.52 -0.48
N PHE A 221 -22.44 -9.81 0.14
CA PHE A 221 -22.22 -9.51 1.56
C PHE A 221 -22.37 -8.03 1.87
N ALA A 222 -21.79 -7.15 1.05
CA ALA A 222 -21.91 -5.71 1.24
C ALA A 222 -23.36 -5.22 1.05
N GLU A 223 -24.08 -5.74 0.07
CA GLU A 223 -25.47 -5.37 -0.22
C GLU A 223 -26.42 -5.83 0.89
N THR A 224 -26.23 -7.05 1.41
CA THR A 224 -27.09 -7.63 2.45
C THR A 224 -26.74 -7.20 3.87
N SER A 225 -25.54 -6.67 4.09
CA SER A 225 -25.14 -6.14 5.39
C SER A 225 -25.99 -4.93 5.80
N PRO A 226 -26.44 -4.84 7.07
CA PRO A 226 -27.24 -3.73 7.54
C PRO A 226 -26.47 -2.41 7.52
N GLU A 227 -27.21 -1.32 7.51
CA GLU A 227 -26.64 0.00 7.81
C GLU A 227 -26.34 0.12 9.31
N PRO A 228 -25.31 0.87 9.70
CA PRO A 228 -25.00 1.11 11.11
C PRO A 228 -26.18 1.75 11.84
N ASN A 229 -26.41 1.33 13.10
CA ASN A 229 -27.43 1.94 13.93
C ASN A 229 -27.06 3.41 14.22
N LEU A 230 -28.09 4.27 14.40
CA LEU A 230 -27.86 5.69 14.74
C LEU A 230 -27.06 5.88 16.03
N SER A 231 -27.14 4.96 16.99
CA SER A 231 -26.33 4.99 18.21
C SER A 231 -24.82 4.89 17.94
N GLU A 232 -24.41 4.29 16.81
CA GLU A 232 -23.00 4.18 16.39
C GLU A 232 -22.36 5.55 16.10
N LEU A 233 -23.14 6.62 15.96
CA LEU A 233 -22.63 7.98 15.82
C LEU A 233 -21.78 8.41 17.04
N TYR A 234 -22.09 7.88 18.22
CA TYR A 234 -21.46 8.26 19.47
C TYR A 234 -20.49 7.21 20.03
N THR A 235 -20.33 6.08 19.35
CA THR A 235 -19.40 5.03 19.76
C THR A 235 -18.00 5.25 19.15
N ASP A 236 -16.99 4.64 19.75
CA ASP A 236 -15.59 4.63 19.27
C ASP A 236 -14.96 6.05 19.13
N VAL A 237 -15.53 7.08 19.78
CA VAL A 237 -15.02 8.46 19.75
C VAL A 237 -13.94 8.67 20.82
N LEU A 238 -14.16 8.14 22.00
CA LEU A 238 -13.25 8.21 23.15
C LEU A 238 -13.07 6.82 23.74
N VAL A 239 -11.91 6.62 24.35
CA VAL A 239 -11.69 5.43 25.18
C VAL A 239 -12.57 5.54 26.41
N GLU A 240 -13.40 4.52 26.66
CA GLU A 240 -14.19 4.45 27.90
C GLU A 240 -13.22 4.47 29.08
N ARG A 241 -13.43 5.40 30.02
CA ARG A 241 -12.65 5.42 31.24
C ARG A 241 -13.15 4.29 32.12
N TYR A 242 -12.27 3.37 32.48
CA TYR A 242 -12.47 2.35 33.48
C TYR A 242 -12.65 2.97 34.85
#